data_dfa2bf64a5bcbd084268e8d87fb637ae
#
_entry.id   dfa2bf64a5bcbd084268e8d87fb637ae
#
_cell.length_a   1.000
_cell.length_b   1.000
_cell.length_c   1.000
_cell.angle_alpha   90.00
_cell.angle_beta   90.00
_cell.angle_gamma   90.00
#
_symmetry.space_group_name_H-M   'P 1'
#
loop_
_entity.id
_entity.type
_entity.pdbx_description
1 polymer ?
#
loop_
_entity_poly.entity_id
_entity_poly.type
_entity_poly.pdbx_seq_one_letter_code
_entity_poly.pdbx_strand_id
1 'polypeptide(L)'
;MNLQHSLTLAILTLSGSVHAASNPYLPEPGSLNAVLSYVFQTADNFYFGNKKADLPTDLDQHTASAYLEYGLTDSIALDARLGYASSDFLKTGADGPSPFGTSLDGLTDTNLGIRWRILDELIGDWATITLRAAGIVEGTYRTGALNAIGDGASGGEFSALIGHFFENGISLSGEAGYRTRNSPVPDEFFANLRAGYAITSKLGAGVSYQVAESLGGIDIGGPGFTFARFPAVNEDSQIFGVDLSYRVTPKAFVSVNYGTTLTGRNTSSQNIVGVNLGYNFF
;
A
#
# COMPACT_ATOMS: atom_id res chain seq x y z
N MET A 1 -17.60 -30.56 12.83
CA MET A 1 -17.99 -29.16 12.46
C MET A 1 -16.67 -28.44 12.23
N ASN A 2 -16.29 -28.31 10.96
CA ASN A 2 -14.92 -27.96 10.56
C ASN A 2 -14.55 -26.51 10.93
N LEU A 3 -13.56 -26.35 11.81
CA LEU A 3 -12.94 -25.06 12.15
C LEU A 3 -12.39 -24.29 10.93
N GLN A 4 -12.16 -24.98 9.82
CA GLN A 4 -11.56 -24.43 8.60
C GLN A 4 -12.39 -23.33 7.91
N HIS A 5 -13.72 -23.44 7.92
CA HIS A 5 -14.59 -22.44 7.28
C HIS A 5 -14.70 -21.12 8.04
N SER A 6 -14.29 -21.08 9.29
CA SER A 6 -14.36 -19.86 10.13
C SER A 6 -13.08 -19.00 10.07
N LEU A 7 -11.96 -19.55 9.61
CA LEU A 7 -10.67 -18.85 9.54
C LEU A 7 -10.52 -17.98 8.28
N THR A 8 -11.14 -18.36 7.18
CA THR A 8 -10.94 -17.71 5.86
C THR A 8 -11.35 -16.23 5.84
N LEU A 9 -12.30 -15.81 6.68
CA LEU A 9 -12.77 -14.42 6.72
C LEU A 9 -11.95 -13.50 7.65
N ALA A 10 -11.01 -14.04 8.43
CA ALA A 10 -10.27 -13.27 9.44
C ALA A 10 -9.09 -12.46 8.87
N ILE A 11 -8.76 -12.59 7.58
CA ILE A 11 -7.43 -12.23 7.07
C ILE A 11 -7.44 -11.10 6.06
N LEU A 12 -8.60 -10.52 5.79
CA LEU A 12 -8.67 -9.28 5.01
C LEU A 12 -8.25 -8.06 5.85
N THR A 13 -7.13 -8.16 6.56
CA THR A 13 -6.53 -7.00 7.20
C THR A 13 -5.58 -6.34 6.21
N LEU A 14 -6.12 -5.39 5.47
CA LEU A 14 -5.33 -4.49 4.64
C LEU A 14 -4.63 -3.48 5.55
N SER A 15 -3.32 -3.58 5.68
CA SER A 15 -2.52 -2.50 6.19
C SER A 15 -2.74 -1.29 5.29
N GLY A 16 -3.09 -0.14 5.86
CA GLY A 16 -3.35 1.08 5.11
C GLY A 16 -2.08 1.76 4.63
N SER A 17 -1.32 1.08 3.83
CA SER A 17 -0.23 1.64 3.06
C SER A 17 -0.56 1.54 1.58
N VAL A 18 0.02 2.38 0.79
CA VAL A 18 -0.21 2.61 -0.65
C VAL A 18 -0.15 1.33 -1.51
N HIS A 19 0.36 0.23 -0.97
CA HIS A 19 0.50 -1.04 -1.66
C HIS A 19 -0.61 -2.04 -1.27
N ALA A 20 -1.13 -2.73 -2.25
CA ALA A 20 -2.17 -3.73 -2.10
C ALA A 20 -1.80 -4.75 -1.02
N ALA A 21 -2.79 -5.18 -0.26
CA ALA A 21 -2.60 -6.19 0.76
C ALA A 21 -1.85 -7.40 0.20
N SER A 22 -0.81 -7.79 0.89
CA SER A 22 -0.04 -9.01 0.65
C SER A 22 -0.85 -10.27 0.99
N ASN A 23 -2.12 -10.29 0.56
CA ASN A 23 -3.07 -11.37 0.80
C ASN A 23 -3.13 -12.28 -0.44
N PRO A 24 -2.63 -13.53 -0.41
CA PRO A 24 -2.66 -14.42 -1.55
C PRO A 24 -4.02 -15.10 -1.78
N TYR A 25 -4.97 -14.99 -0.84
CA TYR A 25 -6.26 -15.66 -0.89
C TYR A 25 -7.23 -14.90 -1.78
N LEU A 26 -7.94 -15.62 -2.65
CA LEU A 26 -8.93 -15.03 -3.56
C LEU A 26 -10.34 -15.11 -2.97
N PRO A 27 -11.23 -14.17 -3.33
CA PRO A 27 -12.65 -14.30 -3.03
C PRO A 27 -13.28 -15.53 -3.73
N GLU A 28 -14.37 -16.03 -3.16
CA GLU A 28 -15.15 -17.10 -3.81
C GLU A 28 -15.70 -16.63 -5.17
N PRO A 29 -15.87 -17.55 -6.14
CA PRO A 29 -16.47 -17.20 -7.43
C PRO A 29 -17.81 -16.48 -7.28
N GLY A 30 -17.96 -15.34 -7.97
CA GLY A 30 -19.15 -14.49 -7.92
C GLY A 30 -19.21 -13.58 -6.71
N SER A 31 -18.29 -13.65 -5.74
CA SER A 31 -18.26 -12.74 -4.59
C SER A 31 -17.42 -11.49 -4.88
N LEU A 32 -17.79 -10.40 -4.22
CA LEU A 32 -17.10 -9.12 -4.28
C LEU A 32 -16.65 -8.73 -2.87
N ASN A 33 -15.36 -8.59 -2.67
CA ASN A 33 -14.78 -7.96 -1.49
C ASN A 33 -14.56 -6.47 -1.75
N ALA A 34 -14.95 -5.62 -0.82
CA ALA A 34 -14.66 -4.20 -0.85
C ALA A 34 -14.03 -3.77 0.47
N VAL A 35 -12.98 -2.95 0.39
CA VAL A 35 -12.35 -2.32 1.55
C VAL A 35 -12.26 -0.83 1.30
N LEU A 36 -12.87 -0.04 2.19
CA LEU A 36 -12.71 1.40 2.25
C LEU A 36 -11.65 1.73 3.30
N SER A 37 -10.71 2.56 2.93
CA SER A 37 -9.59 2.96 3.78
C SER A 37 -9.51 4.47 3.89
N TYR A 38 -9.18 4.94 5.09
CA TYR A 38 -8.74 6.31 5.32
C TYR A 38 -7.39 6.28 6.02
N VAL A 39 -6.42 6.98 5.46
CA VAL A 39 -5.03 7.03 5.95
C VAL A 39 -4.62 8.47 6.15
N PHE A 40 -4.08 8.76 7.32
CA PHE A 40 -3.38 10.00 7.64
C PHE A 40 -1.89 9.71 7.76
N GLN A 41 -1.07 10.50 7.08
CA GLN A 41 0.38 10.44 7.10
C GLN A 41 0.91 11.82 7.49
N THR A 42 1.88 11.85 8.38
CA THR A 42 2.56 13.07 8.79
C THR A 42 4.07 12.84 8.86
N ALA A 43 4.86 13.84 8.48
CA ALA A 43 6.31 13.78 8.53
C ALA A 43 6.89 15.15 8.92
N ASP A 44 7.71 15.17 9.94
CA ASP A 44 8.52 16.31 10.38
C ASP A 44 9.95 16.28 9.80
N ASN A 45 10.29 15.19 9.12
CA ASN A 45 11.60 14.95 8.54
C ASN A 45 11.48 14.38 7.11
N PHE A 46 12.52 14.63 6.31
CA PHE A 46 12.64 14.12 4.95
C PHE A 46 14.06 13.59 4.68
N TYR A 47 14.17 12.53 3.90
CA TYR A 47 15.46 12.02 3.42
C TYR A 47 15.84 12.71 2.11
N PHE A 48 16.84 13.57 2.11
CA PHE A 48 17.46 14.17 0.92
C PHE A 48 18.66 13.29 0.50
N GLY A 49 18.52 12.50 -0.56
CA GLY A 49 19.33 11.31 -0.71
C GLY A 49 19.12 10.40 0.52
N ASN A 50 20.20 9.87 1.09
CA ASN A 50 20.15 9.06 2.31
C ASN A 50 20.27 9.88 3.62
N LYS A 51 20.26 11.21 3.54
CA LYS A 51 20.44 12.07 4.72
C LYS A 51 19.10 12.57 5.22
N LYS A 52 18.72 12.16 6.41
CA LYS A 52 17.53 12.65 7.11
C LYS A 52 17.77 14.07 7.60
N ALA A 53 16.83 14.99 7.34
CA ALA A 53 16.84 16.36 7.77
C ALA A 53 15.45 16.81 8.19
N ASP A 54 15.38 17.74 9.14
CA ASP A 54 14.12 18.31 9.61
C ASP A 54 13.48 19.14 8.51
N LEU A 55 12.15 19.03 8.40
CA LEU A 55 11.34 19.91 7.56
C LEU A 55 11.00 21.19 8.32
N PRO A 56 10.82 22.32 7.64
CA PRO A 56 10.44 23.59 8.29
C PRO A 56 9.01 23.58 8.85
N THR A 57 8.15 22.71 8.35
CA THR A 57 6.79 22.43 8.86
C THR A 57 6.48 20.96 8.60
N ASP A 58 5.48 20.42 9.26
CA ASP A 58 5.01 19.07 8.99
C ASP A 58 4.47 18.97 7.56
N LEU A 59 4.74 17.83 6.93
CA LEU A 59 4.13 17.40 5.68
C LEU A 59 3.00 16.44 6.04
N ASP A 60 1.78 16.88 5.82
CA ASP A 60 0.57 16.11 6.11
C ASP A 60 -0.09 15.61 4.84
N GLN A 61 -0.55 14.36 4.83
CA GLN A 61 -1.33 13.80 3.74
C GLN A 61 -2.51 12.98 4.27
N HIS A 62 -3.67 13.21 3.67
CA HIS A 62 -4.90 12.48 3.90
C HIS A 62 -5.26 11.71 2.64
N THR A 63 -5.50 10.40 2.76
CA THR A 63 -5.86 9.55 1.62
C THR A 63 -7.10 8.75 1.94
N ALA A 64 -8.14 8.90 1.15
CA ALA A 64 -9.30 8.02 1.14
C ALA A 64 -9.21 7.10 -0.08
N SER A 65 -9.37 5.78 0.10
CA SER A 65 -9.28 4.82 -1.00
C SER A 65 -10.29 3.69 -0.89
N ALA A 66 -10.57 3.07 -2.03
CA ALA A 66 -11.33 1.85 -2.15
C ALA A 66 -10.49 0.78 -2.84
N TYR A 67 -10.46 -0.42 -2.27
CA TYR A 67 -9.96 -1.63 -2.89
C TYR A 67 -11.13 -2.57 -3.12
N LEU A 68 -11.24 -3.07 -4.33
CA LEU A 68 -12.28 -3.99 -4.78
C LEU A 68 -11.62 -5.25 -5.32
N GLU A 69 -12.17 -6.42 -4.99
CA GLU A 69 -11.69 -7.69 -5.49
C GLU A 69 -12.87 -8.59 -5.82
N TYR A 70 -12.95 -9.07 -7.06
CA TYR A 70 -14.05 -9.91 -7.55
C TYR A 70 -13.55 -11.28 -7.98
N GLY A 71 -14.08 -12.34 -7.41
CA GLY A 71 -13.81 -13.72 -7.78
C GLY A 71 -14.48 -14.09 -9.11
N LEU A 72 -13.68 -14.36 -10.14
CA LEU A 72 -14.17 -14.84 -11.42
C LEU A 72 -14.35 -16.35 -11.42
N THR A 73 -13.35 -17.06 -10.91
CA THR A 73 -13.31 -18.53 -10.78
C THR A 73 -12.62 -18.89 -9.46
N ASP A 74 -12.54 -20.19 -9.15
CA ASP A 74 -11.79 -20.65 -7.97
C ASP A 74 -10.32 -20.23 -7.98
N SER A 75 -9.73 -19.95 -9.14
CA SER A 75 -8.32 -19.62 -9.28
C SER A 75 -8.03 -18.25 -9.87
N ILE A 76 -9.05 -17.48 -10.28
CA ILE A 76 -8.87 -16.17 -10.92
C ILE A 76 -9.76 -15.13 -10.25
N ALA A 77 -9.18 -13.99 -9.91
CA ALA A 77 -9.91 -12.80 -9.45
C ALA A 77 -9.43 -11.55 -10.19
N LEU A 78 -10.30 -10.55 -10.22
CA LEU A 78 -9.96 -9.18 -10.65
C LEU A 78 -9.83 -8.31 -9.43
N ASP A 79 -8.90 -7.37 -9.45
CA ASP A 79 -8.78 -6.36 -8.40
C ASP A 79 -8.72 -4.94 -8.97
N ALA A 80 -9.19 -3.98 -8.20
CA ALA A 80 -9.10 -2.57 -8.52
C ALA A 80 -8.79 -1.76 -7.26
N ARG A 81 -7.91 -0.78 -7.37
CA ARG A 81 -7.68 0.23 -6.33
C ARG A 81 -7.83 1.60 -6.94
N LEU A 82 -8.57 2.47 -6.25
CA LEU A 82 -8.75 3.87 -6.57
C LEU A 82 -8.75 4.68 -5.28
N GLY A 83 -8.35 5.93 -5.34
CA GLY A 83 -8.30 6.80 -4.18
C GLY A 83 -8.28 8.27 -4.54
N TYR A 84 -8.44 9.08 -3.51
CA TYR A 84 -8.27 10.52 -3.56
C TYR A 84 -7.41 10.93 -2.37
N ALA A 85 -6.44 11.79 -2.60
CA ALA A 85 -5.58 12.31 -1.55
C ALA A 85 -5.54 13.84 -1.57
N SER A 86 -5.27 14.40 -0.40
CA SER A 86 -4.86 15.78 -0.22
C SER A 86 -3.59 15.82 0.63
N SER A 87 -2.65 16.69 0.24
CA SER A 87 -1.38 16.84 0.93
C SER A 87 -1.08 18.30 1.16
N ASP A 88 -0.69 18.66 2.37
CA ASP A 88 -0.36 20.01 2.81
C ASP A 88 1.10 20.09 3.23
N PHE A 89 1.83 21.09 2.71
CA PHE A 89 3.19 21.41 3.11
C PHE A 89 3.48 22.88 2.86
N LEU A 90 4.07 23.60 3.84
CA LEU A 90 4.37 25.01 3.74
C LEU A 90 3.16 25.85 3.33
N LYS A 91 2.21 26.03 4.23
CA LYS A 91 1.17 27.05 4.08
C LYS A 91 1.82 28.39 3.83
N THR A 92 1.38 29.12 2.78
CA THR A 92 1.89 30.46 2.43
C THR A 92 1.96 31.34 3.66
N GLY A 93 3.17 31.52 4.18
CA GLY A 93 3.49 32.55 5.16
C GLY A 93 3.78 33.87 4.47
N ALA A 94 4.14 34.89 5.22
CA ALA A 94 4.47 36.24 4.77
C ALA A 94 5.64 36.29 3.74
N ASP A 95 6.32 35.19 3.46
CA ASP A 95 7.55 35.09 2.68
C ASP A 95 7.34 34.70 1.20
N GLY A 96 6.09 34.65 0.72
CA GLY A 96 5.77 34.39 -0.68
C GLY A 96 5.52 32.90 -1.01
N PRO A 97 5.20 32.57 -2.26
CA PRO A 97 4.88 31.20 -2.66
C PRO A 97 6.10 30.30 -2.55
N SER A 98 5.99 29.24 -1.75
CA SER A 98 7.01 28.21 -1.68
C SER A 98 7.17 27.51 -3.03
N PRO A 99 8.39 27.32 -3.54
CA PRO A 99 8.63 26.51 -4.73
C PRO A 99 8.29 25.03 -4.53
N PHE A 100 8.06 24.60 -3.28
CA PHE A 100 7.77 23.20 -2.91
C PHE A 100 6.26 22.88 -2.88
N GLY A 101 5.41 23.79 -3.31
CA GLY A 101 3.96 23.62 -3.27
C GLY A 101 3.36 24.07 -1.93
N THR A 102 2.04 24.12 -1.87
CA THR A 102 1.29 24.43 -0.65
C THR A 102 0.34 23.30 -0.34
N SER A 103 -0.81 23.28 -0.97
CA SER A 103 -1.80 22.21 -0.88
C SER A 103 -1.92 21.55 -2.24
N LEU A 104 -1.83 20.25 -2.29
CA LEU A 104 -2.02 19.43 -3.49
C LEU A 104 -3.14 18.43 -3.20
N ASP A 105 -3.97 18.20 -4.19
CA ASP A 105 -5.03 17.20 -4.11
C ASP A 105 -5.30 16.58 -5.47
N GLY A 106 -5.95 15.41 -5.48
CA GLY A 106 -6.34 14.72 -6.70
C GLY A 106 -6.64 13.25 -6.49
N LEU A 107 -7.09 12.62 -7.56
CA LEU A 107 -7.18 11.16 -7.61
C LEU A 107 -5.77 10.58 -7.58
N THR A 108 -5.55 9.57 -6.74
CA THR A 108 -4.30 8.80 -6.73
C THR A 108 -4.21 7.92 -7.97
N ASP A 109 -3.04 7.33 -8.22
CA ASP A 109 -2.92 6.33 -9.28
C ASP A 109 -3.94 5.20 -9.07
N THR A 110 -4.62 4.82 -10.15
CA THR A 110 -5.57 3.73 -10.18
C THR A 110 -4.89 2.46 -10.64
N ASN A 111 -5.01 1.38 -9.87
CA ASN A 111 -4.50 0.06 -10.25
C ASN A 111 -5.66 -0.85 -10.64
N LEU A 112 -5.52 -1.54 -11.77
CA LEU A 112 -6.46 -2.55 -12.26
C LEU A 112 -5.70 -3.85 -12.50
N GLY A 113 -6.03 -4.91 -11.78
CA GLY A 113 -5.26 -6.14 -11.76
C GLY A 113 -6.07 -7.40 -12.03
N ILE A 114 -5.33 -8.43 -12.39
CA ILE A 114 -5.77 -9.81 -12.43
C ILE A 114 -4.88 -10.63 -11.52
N ARG A 115 -5.49 -11.54 -10.77
CA ARG A 115 -4.83 -12.44 -9.82
C ARG A 115 -5.10 -13.87 -10.23
N TRP A 116 -4.06 -14.69 -10.22
CA TRP A 116 -4.11 -16.10 -10.54
C TRP A 116 -3.51 -16.92 -9.42
N ARG A 117 -4.35 -17.64 -8.67
CA ARG A 117 -3.94 -18.56 -7.62
C ARG A 117 -3.46 -19.88 -8.24
N ILE A 118 -2.20 -20.22 -7.99
CA ILE A 118 -1.53 -21.42 -8.51
C ILE A 118 -1.55 -22.56 -7.49
N LEU A 119 -1.43 -22.24 -6.18
CA LEU A 119 -1.53 -23.20 -5.08
C LEU A 119 -2.53 -22.67 -4.05
N ASP A 120 -3.26 -23.59 -3.41
CA ASP A 120 -4.28 -23.28 -2.41
C ASP A 120 -4.20 -24.23 -1.22
N GLU A 121 -3.70 -23.74 -0.09
CA GLU A 121 -3.60 -24.53 1.14
C GLU A 121 -4.97 -24.98 1.69
N LEU A 122 -6.06 -24.31 1.33
CA LEU A 122 -7.41 -24.67 1.77
C LEU A 122 -7.91 -25.96 1.12
N ILE A 123 -7.31 -26.39 0.01
CA ILE A 123 -7.62 -27.66 -0.67
C ILE A 123 -6.51 -28.69 -0.58
N GLY A 124 -5.45 -28.42 0.22
CA GLY A 124 -4.44 -29.42 0.58
C GLY A 124 -3.01 -29.10 0.11
N ASP A 125 -2.75 -27.96 -0.50
CA ASP A 125 -1.38 -27.52 -0.77
C ASP A 125 -0.68 -27.04 0.53
N TRP A 126 0.64 -26.94 0.50
CA TRP A 126 1.43 -26.53 1.66
C TRP A 126 1.38 -25.02 1.95
N ALA A 127 0.99 -24.21 0.98
CA ALA A 127 0.77 -22.77 1.08
C ALA A 127 -0.16 -22.30 -0.03
N THR A 128 -0.71 -21.10 0.12
CA THR A 128 -1.40 -20.42 -0.99
C THR A 128 -0.41 -19.54 -1.74
N ILE A 129 -0.33 -19.70 -3.06
CA ILE A 129 0.51 -18.88 -3.95
C ILE A 129 -0.36 -18.28 -5.05
N THR A 130 -0.25 -16.97 -5.21
CA THR A 130 -0.99 -16.20 -6.22
C THR A 130 -0.03 -15.31 -7.00
N LEU A 131 -0.14 -15.30 -8.31
CA LEU A 131 0.52 -14.31 -9.18
C LEU A 131 -0.46 -13.16 -9.45
N ARG A 132 0.07 -11.96 -9.56
CA ARG A 132 -0.71 -10.76 -9.90
C ARG A 132 -0.03 -9.99 -11.03
N ALA A 133 -0.84 -9.49 -11.97
CA ALA A 133 -0.44 -8.51 -12.97
C ALA A 133 -1.44 -7.36 -12.93
N ALA A 134 -0.97 -6.12 -12.95
CA ALA A 134 -1.82 -4.94 -12.93
C ALA A 134 -1.33 -3.84 -13.85
N GLY A 135 -2.26 -3.08 -14.42
CA GLY A 135 -2.01 -1.80 -15.07
C GLY A 135 -2.16 -0.67 -14.05
N ILE A 136 -1.29 0.33 -14.17
CA ILE A 136 -1.30 1.56 -13.37
C ILE A 136 -1.70 2.70 -14.29
N VAL A 137 -2.76 3.40 -13.92
CA VAL A 137 -3.23 4.61 -14.61
C VAL A 137 -2.93 5.81 -13.72
N GLU A 138 -2.19 6.76 -14.26
CA GLU A 138 -1.83 8.01 -13.56
C GLU A 138 -3.07 8.74 -13.04
N GLY A 139 -2.96 9.28 -11.82
CA GLY A 139 -4.00 10.08 -11.17
C GLY A 139 -4.12 11.51 -11.73
N THR A 140 -4.84 12.38 -11.02
CA THR A 140 -5.11 13.75 -11.46
C THR A 140 -4.36 14.81 -10.63
N TYR A 141 -3.36 14.40 -9.87
CA TYR A 141 -2.56 15.26 -9.01
C TYR A 141 -1.40 15.93 -9.77
N ARG A 142 -0.81 16.95 -9.15
CA ARG A 142 0.42 17.59 -9.66
C ARG A 142 1.64 16.92 -9.02
N THR A 143 2.69 16.77 -9.81
CA THR A 143 4.01 16.29 -9.40
C THR A 143 5.00 17.45 -9.23
N GLY A 144 6.25 17.15 -8.84
CA GLY A 144 7.33 18.12 -8.78
C GLY A 144 7.40 18.89 -7.46
N ALA A 145 6.85 18.34 -6.39
CA ALA A 145 6.90 18.89 -5.03
C ALA A 145 7.19 17.78 -4.01
N LEU A 146 7.74 18.15 -2.85
CA LEU A 146 8.02 17.19 -1.74
C LEU A 146 6.74 16.52 -1.21
N ASN A 147 5.61 17.21 -1.32
CA ASN A 147 4.30 16.71 -0.93
C ASN A 147 3.46 16.22 -2.11
N ALA A 148 4.09 15.84 -3.22
CA ALA A 148 3.37 15.21 -4.32
C ALA A 148 2.71 13.90 -3.85
N ILE A 149 1.48 13.66 -4.33
CA ILE A 149 0.67 12.49 -3.95
C ILE A 149 1.21 11.22 -4.60
N GLY A 150 1.92 11.34 -5.71
CA GLY A 150 2.53 10.25 -6.46
C GLY A 150 3.44 10.77 -7.57
N ASP A 151 3.99 9.86 -8.37
CA ASP A 151 5.08 10.13 -9.32
C ASP A 151 4.62 10.70 -10.66
N GLY A 152 3.33 10.61 -10.98
CA GLY A 152 2.76 11.13 -12.22
C GLY A 152 3.13 10.32 -13.45
N ALA A 153 3.05 9.00 -13.37
CA ALA A 153 3.28 8.14 -14.52
C ALA A 153 2.39 6.89 -14.50
N SER A 154 1.87 6.53 -15.64
CA SER A 154 1.24 5.22 -15.87
C SER A 154 2.30 4.13 -15.98
N GLY A 155 1.88 2.86 -15.86
CA GLY A 155 2.82 1.75 -15.90
C GLY A 155 2.16 0.39 -15.71
N GLY A 156 2.93 -0.57 -15.25
CA GLY A 156 2.47 -1.92 -14.94
C GLY A 156 3.16 -2.48 -13.71
N GLU A 157 2.53 -3.47 -13.09
CA GLU A 157 3.02 -4.14 -11.90
C GLU A 157 2.85 -5.64 -12.04
N PHE A 158 3.86 -6.40 -11.64
CA PHE A 158 3.84 -7.85 -11.57
C PHE A 158 4.34 -8.29 -10.20
N SER A 159 3.60 -9.17 -9.53
CA SER A 159 3.99 -9.68 -8.22
C SER A 159 3.64 -11.15 -8.02
N ALA A 160 4.32 -11.76 -7.06
CA ALA A 160 3.99 -13.06 -6.50
C ALA A 160 3.64 -12.90 -5.03
N LEU A 161 2.54 -13.49 -4.62
CA LEU A 161 2.04 -13.48 -3.25
C LEU A 161 2.10 -14.90 -2.70
N ILE A 162 2.49 -15.03 -1.44
CA ILE A 162 2.51 -16.30 -0.71
C ILE A 162 1.85 -16.12 0.66
N GLY A 163 1.16 -17.13 1.16
CA GLY A 163 0.62 -17.13 2.52
C GLY A 163 0.45 -18.52 3.07
N HIS A 164 0.47 -18.59 4.40
CA HIS A 164 0.23 -19.83 5.13
C HIS A 164 -0.40 -19.56 6.50
N PHE A 165 -1.37 -20.40 6.85
CA PHE A 165 -2.01 -20.43 8.19
C PHE A 165 -1.49 -21.57 9.00
N PHE A 166 -0.99 -21.26 10.19
CA PHE A 166 -0.59 -22.26 11.16
C PHE A 166 -1.76 -22.61 12.12
N GLU A 167 -1.83 -23.86 12.58
CA GLU A 167 -2.88 -24.33 13.49
C GLU A 167 -2.96 -23.55 14.82
N ASN A 168 -1.85 -22.92 15.25
CA ASN A 168 -1.77 -22.10 16.46
C ASN A 168 -2.34 -20.69 16.32
N GLY A 169 -2.98 -20.37 15.19
CA GLY A 169 -3.58 -19.07 14.93
C GLY A 169 -2.62 -18.00 14.37
N ILE A 170 -1.37 -18.37 14.10
CA ILE A 170 -0.42 -17.53 13.37
C ILE A 170 -0.71 -17.60 11.87
N SER A 171 -0.57 -16.49 11.18
CA SER A 171 -0.54 -16.42 9.71
C SER A 171 0.71 -15.69 9.25
N LEU A 172 1.30 -16.15 8.17
CA LEU A 172 2.38 -15.44 7.48
C LEU A 172 1.93 -15.18 6.05
N SER A 173 2.19 -13.99 5.56
CA SER A 173 2.00 -13.66 4.15
C SER A 173 3.11 -12.74 3.65
N GLY A 174 3.36 -12.80 2.35
CA GLY A 174 4.35 -11.96 1.69
C GLY A 174 3.97 -11.71 0.25
N GLU A 175 4.45 -10.62 -0.27
CA GLU A 175 4.39 -10.23 -1.67
C GLU A 175 5.76 -9.71 -2.09
N ALA A 176 6.20 -10.05 -3.29
CA ALA A 176 7.36 -9.42 -3.91
C ALA A 176 7.04 -9.17 -5.39
N GLY A 177 7.44 -8.01 -5.88
CA GLY A 177 7.07 -7.59 -7.22
C GLY A 177 7.99 -6.55 -7.83
N TYR A 178 7.73 -6.31 -9.09
CA TYR A 178 8.38 -5.31 -9.91
C TYR A 178 7.33 -4.39 -10.50
N ARG A 179 7.59 -3.10 -10.42
CA ARG A 179 6.75 -2.04 -10.97
C ARG A 179 7.54 -1.28 -12.03
N THR A 180 7.01 -1.28 -13.25
CA THR A 180 7.53 -0.44 -14.33
C THR A 180 6.66 0.80 -14.47
N ARG A 181 7.30 1.94 -14.73
CA ARG A 181 6.64 3.24 -14.87
C ARG A 181 7.07 3.89 -16.19
N ASN A 182 6.21 4.71 -16.77
CA ASN A 182 6.59 5.51 -17.94
C ASN A 182 7.68 6.53 -17.54
N SER A 183 8.67 6.71 -18.46
CA SER A 183 9.72 7.73 -18.28
C SER A 183 9.12 9.13 -18.00
N PRO A 184 9.68 9.90 -17.06
CA PRO A 184 11.01 9.71 -16.47
C PRO A 184 11.02 8.99 -15.10
N VAL A 185 9.91 8.45 -14.62
CA VAL A 185 9.81 7.77 -13.30
C VAL A 185 10.62 6.45 -13.35
N PRO A 186 11.51 6.19 -12.38
CA PRO A 186 12.25 4.94 -12.31
C PRO A 186 11.33 3.74 -12.10
N ASP A 187 11.75 2.59 -12.60
CA ASP A 187 11.17 1.31 -12.22
C ASP A 187 11.50 0.98 -10.77
N GLU A 188 10.70 0.13 -10.13
CA GLU A 188 10.80 -0.16 -8.70
C GLU A 188 10.68 -1.66 -8.43
N PHE A 189 11.49 -2.16 -7.52
CA PHE A 189 11.26 -3.42 -6.83
C PHE A 189 10.55 -3.15 -5.50
N PHE A 190 9.55 -3.97 -5.15
CA PHE A 190 8.89 -3.86 -3.86
C PHE A 190 8.70 -5.23 -3.20
N ALA A 191 8.66 -5.23 -1.86
CA ALA A 191 8.30 -6.41 -1.08
C ALA A 191 7.49 -5.99 0.16
N ASN A 192 6.50 -6.82 0.49
CA ASN A 192 5.65 -6.67 1.67
C ASN A 192 5.65 -7.99 2.43
N LEU A 193 5.83 -7.94 3.74
CA LEU A 193 5.77 -9.10 4.63
C LEU A 193 4.78 -8.79 5.75
N ARG A 194 3.99 -9.78 6.15
CA ARG A 194 3.07 -9.64 7.29
C ARG A 194 3.02 -10.93 8.09
N ALA A 195 3.10 -10.79 9.42
CA ALA A 195 2.77 -11.83 10.37
C ALA A 195 1.51 -11.43 11.15
N GLY A 196 0.52 -12.29 11.19
CA GLY A 196 -0.73 -12.09 11.89
C GLY A 196 -0.94 -13.12 13.00
N TYR A 197 -1.72 -12.76 14.01
CA TYR A 197 -2.13 -13.65 15.10
C TYR A 197 -3.61 -13.48 15.42
N ALA A 198 -4.35 -14.59 15.42
CA ALA A 198 -5.75 -14.63 15.81
C ALA A 198 -5.85 -14.70 17.35
N ILE A 199 -6.05 -13.54 18.01
CA ILE A 199 -6.18 -13.43 19.47
C ILE A 199 -7.47 -14.13 19.94
N THR A 200 -8.56 -13.93 19.18
CA THR A 200 -9.85 -14.60 19.37
C THR A 200 -10.46 -14.94 18.01
N SER A 201 -11.63 -15.55 17.98
CA SER A 201 -12.37 -15.77 16.73
C SER A 201 -12.81 -14.46 16.01
N LYS A 202 -12.72 -13.31 16.69
CA LYS A 202 -13.12 -11.99 16.14
C LYS A 202 -12.01 -10.96 16.13
N LEU A 203 -11.01 -11.11 17.01
CA LEU A 203 -9.93 -10.12 17.18
C LEU A 203 -8.63 -10.71 16.67
N GLY A 204 -7.96 -9.99 15.79
CA GLY A 204 -6.63 -10.30 15.29
C GLY A 204 -5.67 -9.13 15.44
N ALA A 205 -4.39 -9.41 15.52
CA ALA A 205 -3.32 -8.43 15.48
C ALA A 205 -2.29 -8.83 14.43
N GLY A 206 -1.54 -7.87 13.93
CA GLY A 206 -0.48 -8.12 12.95
C GLY A 206 0.68 -7.16 13.06
N VAL A 207 1.79 -7.59 12.48
CA VAL A 207 2.96 -6.74 12.22
C VAL A 207 3.28 -6.86 10.73
N SER A 208 3.78 -5.77 10.14
CA SER A 208 4.14 -5.73 8.72
C SER A 208 5.47 -5.03 8.51
N TYR A 209 6.13 -5.39 7.42
CA TYR A 209 7.34 -4.74 6.95
C TYR A 209 7.26 -4.59 5.44
N GLN A 210 7.52 -3.38 4.94
CA GLN A 210 7.43 -3.05 3.53
C GLN A 210 8.72 -2.42 3.07
N VAL A 211 9.12 -2.77 1.86
CA VAL A 211 10.29 -2.23 1.17
C VAL A 211 9.86 -1.80 -0.22
N ALA A 212 10.30 -0.63 -0.64
CA ALA A 212 10.25 -0.16 -2.01
C ALA A 212 11.63 0.41 -2.36
N GLU A 213 12.18 0.00 -3.49
CA GLU A 213 13.49 0.41 -3.97
C GLU A 213 13.43 0.75 -5.45
N SER A 214 13.72 1.99 -5.78
CA SER A 214 13.84 2.43 -7.17
C SER A 214 15.09 1.85 -7.83
N LEU A 215 14.95 1.38 -9.06
CA LEU A 215 16.03 0.77 -9.85
C LEU A 215 16.78 1.81 -10.71
N GLY A 216 17.01 2.99 -10.15
CA GLY A 216 17.69 4.10 -10.82
C GLY A 216 17.17 5.44 -10.37
N GLY A 217 17.47 6.50 -11.11
CA GLY A 217 17.01 7.85 -10.80
C GLY A 217 18.12 8.75 -10.28
N ILE A 218 17.73 9.91 -9.79
CA ILE A 218 18.62 10.99 -9.30
C ILE A 218 18.28 11.35 -7.86
N ASP A 219 19.26 11.84 -7.10
CA ASP A 219 19.01 12.36 -5.77
C ASP A 219 18.53 13.82 -5.80
N ILE A 220 17.60 14.16 -4.91
CA ILE A 220 17.18 15.53 -4.65
C ILE A 220 18.40 16.34 -4.18
N GLY A 221 18.68 17.44 -4.88
CA GLY A 221 19.86 18.27 -4.64
C GLY A 221 21.18 17.70 -5.14
N GLY A 222 21.18 16.52 -5.75
CA GLY A 222 22.34 15.89 -6.36
C GLY A 222 22.65 16.40 -7.78
N PRO A 223 23.70 15.88 -8.42
CA PRO A 223 24.05 16.25 -9.78
C PRO A 223 22.91 16.02 -10.77
N GLY A 224 22.55 17.02 -11.53
CA GLY A 224 21.48 16.96 -12.54
C GLY A 224 20.06 17.07 -12.00
N PHE A 225 19.86 17.24 -10.69
CA PHE A 225 18.55 17.52 -10.12
C PHE A 225 18.08 18.94 -10.48
N THR A 226 16.83 19.04 -10.87
CA THR A 226 16.04 20.28 -10.96
C THR A 226 14.61 19.96 -10.55
N PHE A 227 13.82 20.96 -10.15
CA PHE A 227 12.40 20.73 -9.79
C PHE A 227 11.58 20.09 -10.92
N ALA A 228 11.89 20.40 -12.18
CA ALA A 228 11.23 19.77 -13.34
C ALA A 228 11.57 18.25 -13.48
N ARG A 229 12.60 17.78 -12.80
CA ARG A 229 13.03 16.37 -12.80
C ARG A 229 12.64 15.61 -11.53
N PHE A 230 11.75 16.18 -10.72
CA PHE A 230 11.24 15.49 -9.53
C PHE A 230 10.72 14.07 -9.84
N PRO A 231 9.94 13.82 -10.92
CA PRO A 231 9.49 12.48 -11.25
C PRO A 231 10.62 11.47 -11.56
N ALA A 232 11.84 11.94 -11.83
CA ALA A 232 13.00 11.07 -12.07
C ALA A 232 13.83 10.76 -10.81
N VAL A 233 13.29 11.07 -9.63
CA VAL A 233 14.00 10.86 -8.35
C VAL A 233 14.05 9.38 -8.01
N ASN A 234 15.20 8.94 -7.49
CA ASN A 234 15.37 7.62 -6.90
C ASN A 234 14.76 7.62 -5.50
N GLU A 235 13.60 6.99 -5.33
CA GLU A 235 12.89 6.96 -4.06
C GLU A 235 12.91 5.55 -3.46
N ASP A 236 13.50 5.41 -2.25
CA ASP A 236 13.48 4.17 -1.51
C ASP A 236 12.80 4.38 -0.16
N SER A 237 12.10 3.35 0.32
CA SER A 237 11.46 3.38 1.63
C SER A 237 11.40 2.01 2.29
N GLN A 238 11.55 2.01 3.62
CA GLN A 238 11.30 0.84 4.45
C GLN A 238 10.36 1.25 5.57
N ILE A 239 9.21 0.58 5.67
CA ILE A 239 8.15 0.93 6.60
C ILE A 239 7.85 -0.29 7.48
N PHE A 240 7.83 -0.06 8.80
CA PHE A 240 7.32 -1.03 9.77
C PHE A 240 5.92 -0.64 10.18
N GLY A 241 5.02 -1.63 10.33
CA GLY A 241 3.64 -1.40 10.73
C GLY A 241 3.12 -2.40 11.75
N VAL A 242 2.07 -2.00 12.46
CA VAL A 242 1.27 -2.85 13.34
C VAL A 242 -0.20 -2.63 13.05
N ASP A 243 -1.02 -3.65 13.23
CA ASP A 243 -2.46 -3.55 13.03
C ASP A 243 -3.27 -4.33 14.07
N LEU A 244 -4.49 -3.87 14.30
CA LEU A 244 -5.54 -4.59 15.01
C LEU A 244 -6.76 -4.66 14.11
N SER A 245 -7.38 -5.84 14.03
CA SER A 245 -8.58 -6.09 13.25
C SER A 245 -9.68 -6.72 14.10
N TYR A 246 -10.91 -6.29 13.87
CA TYR A 246 -12.09 -6.82 14.54
C TYR A 246 -13.16 -7.22 13.54
N ARG A 247 -13.59 -8.47 13.59
CA ARG A 247 -14.69 -8.99 12.79
C ARG A 247 -16.02 -8.60 13.43
N VAL A 248 -16.71 -7.64 12.84
CA VAL A 248 -18.02 -7.14 13.32
C VAL A 248 -19.10 -8.17 13.04
N THR A 249 -19.14 -8.69 11.81
CA THR A 249 -20.02 -9.78 11.36
C THR A 249 -19.24 -10.82 10.57
N PRO A 250 -19.80 -11.97 10.17
CA PRO A 250 -19.12 -12.90 9.25
C PRO A 250 -18.70 -12.26 7.92
N LYS A 251 -19.35 -11.17 7.47
CA LYS A 251 -19.08 -10.48 6.21
C LYS A 251 -18.38 -9.13 6.37
N ALA A 252 -18.24 -8.59 7.59
CA ALA A 252 -17.72 -7.25 7.81
C ALA A 252 -16.61 -7.23 8.86
N PHE A 253 -15.57 -6.42 8.61
CA PHE A 253 -14.52 -6.14 9.58
C PHE A 253 -14.16 -4.65 9.61
N VAL A 254 -13.56 -4.24 10.73
CA VAL A 254 -12.86 -2.98 10.89
C VAL A 254 -11.43 -3.25 11.30
N SER A 255 -10.48 -2.47 10.80
CA SER A 255 -9.11 -2.51 11.31
C SER A 255 -8.56 -1.11 11.50
N VAL A 256 -7.62 -0.99 12.42
CA VAL A 256 -6.79 0.19 12.63
C VAL A 256 -5.34 -0.23 12.48
N ASN A 257 -4.54 0.64 11.89
CA ASN A 257 -3.11 0.39 11.72
C ASN A 257 -2.28 1.63 12.03
N TYR A 258 -1.07 1.38 12.47
CA TYR A 258 -0.02 2.38 12.61
C TYR A 258 1.21 1.89 11.85
N GLY A 259 1.92 2.80 11.21
CA GLY A 259 3.18 2.54 10.52
C GLY A 259 4.16 3.68 10.71
N THR A 260 5.45 3.38 10.53
CA THR A 260 6.51 4.38 10.55
C THR A 260 7.62 4.04 9.57
N THR A 261 8.17 5.05 8.91
CA THR A 261 9.33 4.90 8.04
C THR A 261 10.58 4.67 8.90
N LEU A 262 11.22 3.52 8.72
CA LEU A 262 12.48 3.17 9.42
C LEU A 262 13.69 3.81 8.74
N THR A 263 13.71 3.78 7.41
CA THR A 263 14.76 4.37 6.58
C THR A 263 14.21 4.68 5.20
N GLY A 264 14.88 5.56 4.47
CA GLY A 264 14.47 5.94 3.12
C GLY A 264 15.56 6.69 2.36
N ARG A 265 15.24 6.98 1.10
CA ARG A 265 16.03 7.83 0.21
C ARG A 265 15.07 8.70 -0.58
N ASN A 266 15.31 10.00 -0.59
CA ASN A 266 14.45 11.00 -1.26
C ASN A 266 12.95 10.87 -0.93
N THR A 267 12.62 10.47 0.27
CA THR A 267 11.26 10.23 0.75
C THR A 267 11.03 10.82 2.14
N SER A 268 9.77 11.02 2.50
CA SER A 268 9.40 11.52 3.82
C SER A 268 9.53 10.46 4.91
N SER A 269 9.99 10.86 6.10
CA SER A 269 10.03 10.00 7.29
C SER A 269 8.68 10.05 7.99
N GLN A 270 7.74 9.24 7.52
CA GLN A 270 6.33 9.31 7.87
C GLN A 270 5.98 8.52 9.13
N ASN A 271 5.02 9.05 9.89
CA ASN A 271 4.14 8.31 10.77
C ASN A 271 2.77 8.18 10.08
N ILE A 272 2.23 6.98 10.06
CA ILE A 272 1.05 6.60 9.29
C ILE A 272 0.00 6.05 10.24
N VAL A 273 -1.22 6.56 10.17
CA VAL A 273 -2.37 6.03 10.91
C VAL A 273 -3.47 5.74 9.91
N GLY A 274 -4.06 4.55 9.97
CA GLY A 274 -5.12 4.17 9.06
C GLY A 274 -6.29 3.48 9.75
N VAL A 275 -7.45 3.60 9.13
CA VAL A 275 -8.68 2.88 9.47
C VAL A 275 -9.24 2.25 8.21
N ASN A 276 -9.63 0.97 8.30
CA ASN A 276 -10.20 0.24 7.18
C ASN A 276 -11.53 -0.38 7.56
N LEU A 277 -12.46 -0.36 6.63
CA LEU A 277 -13.77 -1.00 6.72
C LEU A 277 -13.90 -1.98 5.55
N GLY A 278 -13.97 -3.27 5.84
CA GLY A 278 -14.12 -4.29 4.82
C GLY A 278 -15.49 -4.95 4.85
N TYR A 279 -15.99 -5.27 3.66
CA TYR A 279 -17.26 -5.98 3.49
C TYR A 279 -17.18 -6.97 2.32
N ASN A 280 -17.68 -8.19 2.57
CA ASN A 280 -17.86 -9.21 1.55
C ASN A 280 -19.33 -9.22 1.10
N PHE A 281 -19.56 -8.92 -0.18
CA PHE A 281 -20.86 -8.94 -0.83
C PHE A 281 -21.06 -10.33 -1.46
N PHE A 282 -22.23 -10.94 -1.24
CA PHE A 282 -22.68 -12.23 -1.76
C PHE A 282 -22.07 -13.49 -1.14
#